data_aac1dc0647a211fb52945a41b00c0a69
#
_entry.id   aac1dc0647a211fb52945a41b00c0a69
#
_cell.length_a   1.000
_cell.length_b   1.000
_cell.length_c   1.000
_cell.angle_alpha   90.00
_cell.angle_beta   90.00
_cell.angle_gamma   90.00
#
_symmetry.space_group_name_H-M   'P 1'
#
loop_
_entity.id
_entity.type
_entity.pdbx_description
1 polymer ?
#
loop_
_entity_poly.entity_id
_entity_poly.type
_entity_poly.pdbx_seq_one_letter_code
_entity_poly.pdbx_strand_id
1 'polypeptide(L)'
;DGVGPGNEAIIDYSVYDAIRAGFGKVVFVIRHSFASDFQEVFTEERFGGRIRVEYVYQELDCLPEGFTVPEGRVKPWGTNHAILVARDVVHEPFAVINADDFYGAEAFRTIAEYLRGLDGASGRYCMVAYELSRTLSENGTVSRGVCSVNAAGDLTGMVEHTQIERTAAGIVD
;
A
#
# COMPACT_ATOMS: atom_id res chain seq x y z
N ASP A 1 10.96 -8.52 11.17
CA ASP A 1 11.33 -9.95 11.16
C ASP A 1 11.15 -10.47 9.74
N GLY A 2 12.12 -11.28 9.27
CA GLY A 2 12.02 -11.93 7.98
C GLY A 2 10.99 -13.06 7.98
N VAL A 3 10.28 -13.20 6.86
CA VAL A 3 9.27 -14.27 6.65
C VAL A 3 9.73 -15.28 5.60
N GLY A 4 10.72 -14.92 4.80
CA GLY A 4 11.29 -15.78 3.77
C GLY A 4 12.49 -16.59 4.22
N PRO A 5 12.92 -17.61 3.43
CA PRO A 5 14.03 -18.50 3.76
C PRO A 5 15.40 -17.78 3.84
N GLY A 6 15.55 -16.63 3.19
CA GLY A 6 16.72 -15.76 3.24
C GLY A 6 16.54 -14.56 4.18
N ASN A 7 15.56 -14.60 5.08
CA ASN A 7 15.20 -13.51 6.00
C ASN A 7 14.61 -12.28 5.28
N GLU A 8 13.97 -12.51 4.14
CA GLU A 8 13.24 -11.45 3.42
C GLU A 8 12.03 -11.01 4.23
N ALA A 9 11.79 -9.69 4.30
CA ALA A 9 10.57 -9.11 4.84
C ALA A 9 9.42 -9.15 3.80
N ILE A 10 8.17 -8.98 4.24
CA ILE A 10 7.00 -8.94 3.34
C ILE A 10 7.20 -7.89 2.23
N ILE A 11 7.77 -6.74 2.58
CA ILE A 11 8.03 -5.65 1.64
C ILE A 11 9.00 -6.04 0.52
N ASP A 12 9.94 -6.96 0.75
CA ASP A 12 10.85 -7.44 -0.29
C ASP A 12 10.08 -8.16 -1.41
N TYR A 13 9.08 -8.95 -1.05
CA TYR A 13 8.20 -9.62 -2.00
C TYR A 13 7.37 -8.61 -2.79
N SER A 14 6.82 -7.60 -2.13
CA SER A 14 6.07 -6.53 -2.78
C SER A 14 6.92 -5.75 -3.78
N VAL A 15 8.14 -5.35 -3.41
CA VAL A 15 9.07 -4.66 -4.33
C VAL A 15 9.50 -5.58 -5.47
N TYR A 16 9.76 -6.87 -5.20
CA TYR A 16 10.08 -7.84 -6.25
C TYR A 16 8.96 -7.97 -7.27
N ASP A 17 7.72 -8.10 -6.82
CA ASP A 17 6.56 -8.19 -7.71
C ASP A 17 6.29 -6.88 -8.46
N ALA A 18 6.53 -5.72 -7.84
CA ALA A 18 6.49 -4.42 -8.50
C ALA A 18 7.51 -4.32 -9.64
N ILE A 19 8.76 -4.75 -9.41
CA ILE A 19 9.80 -4.81 -10.46
C ILE A 19 9.34 -5.69 -11.63
N ARG A 20 8.79 -6.87 -11.36
CA ARG A 20 8.28 -7.79 -12.40
C ARG A 20 7.10 -7.21 -13.16
N ALA A 21 6.27 -6.42 -12.51
CA ALA A 21 5.17 -5.70 -13.14
C ALA A 21 5.62 -4.46 -13.93
N GLY A 22 6.90 -4.06 -13.83
CA GLY A 22 7.49 -2.97 -14.58
C GLY A 22 7.46 -1.61 -13.89
N PHE A 23 7.27 -1.56 -12.58
CA PHE A 23 7.51 -0.34 -11.81
C PHE A 23 9.00 -0.02 -11.77
N GLY A 24 9.35 1.24 -12.05
CA GLY A 24 10.74 1.71 -12.10
C GLY A 24 11.21 2.46 -10.86
N LYS A 25 10.28 2.77 -9.96
CA LYS A 25 10.58 3.52 -8.73
C LYS A 25 9.72 3.03 -7.57
N VAL A 26 10.33 2.94 -6.39
CA VAL A 26 9.65 2.77 -5.11
C VAL A 26 9.97 3.97 -4.22
N VAL A 27 8.95 4.51 -3.56
CA VAL A 27 9.08 5.59 -2.58
C VAL A 27 8.63 5.05 -1.23
N PHE A 28 9.56 4.95 -0.30
CA PHE A 28 9.27 4.54 1.06
C PHE A 28 8.88 5.75 1.91
N VAL A 29 7.67 5.70 2.45
CA VAL A 29 7.20 6.70 3.41
C VAL A 29 7.53 6.20 4.81
N ILE A 30 8.50 6.82 5.44
CA ILE A 30 9.07 6.40 6.73
C ILE A 30 9.05 7.54 7.75
N ARG A 31 9.53 7.28 8.97
CA ARG A 31 9.76 8.31 10.00
C ARG A 31 11.26 8.47 10.24
N HIS A 32 11.68 9.67 10.60
CA HIS A 32 13.08 9.95 10.94
C HIS A 32 13.60 9.05 12.06
N SER A 33 12.73 8.65 13.00
CA SER A 33 13.13 7.87 14.17
C SER A 33 13.76 6.50 13.87
N PHE A 34 13.53 5.94 12.66
CA PHE A 34 14.12 4.67 12.21
C PHE A 34 14.69 4.74 10.80
N ALA A 35 14.85 5.95 10.27
CA ALA A 35 15.27 6.16 8.88
C ALA A 35 16.66 5.58 8.60
N SER A 36 17.62 5.74 9.49
CA SER A 36 18.98 5.23 9.32
C SER A 36 18.98 3.72 9.10
N ASP A 37 18.38 2.98 10.03
CA ASP A 37 18.34 1.51 9.99
C ASP A 37 17.56 1.02 8.76
N PHE A 38 16.47 1.72 8.40
CA PHE A 38 15.67 1.36 7.25
C PHE A 38 16.43 1.58 5.93
N GLN A 39 17.11 2.72 5.79
CA GLN A 39 17.89 3.06 4.60
C GLN A 39 19.15 2.20 4.42
N GLU A 40 19.73 1.68 5.49
CA GLU A 40 20.84 0.71 5.42
C GLU A 40 20.39 -0.64 4.83
N VAL A 41 19.11 -1.02 5.04
CA VAL A 41 18.56 -2.30 4.62
C VAL A 41 17.93 -2.24 3.22
N PHE A 42 17.06 -1.23 2.97
CA PHE A 42 16.24 -1.17 1.77
C PHE A 42 16.83 -0.22 0.73
N THR A 43 17.98 -0.60 0.17
CA THR A 43 18.71 0.15 -0.86
C THR A 43 18.40 -0.34 -2.27
N GLU A 44 18.83 0.41 -3.29
CA GLU A 44 18.77 -0.05 -4.68
C GLU A 44 19.55 -1.34 -4.92
N GLU A 45 20.71 -1.51 -4.24
CA GLU A 45 21.54 -2.71 -4.32
C GLU A 45 20.80 -3.93 -3.78
N ARG A 46 20.02 -3.79 -2.71
CA ARG A 46 19.17 -4.89 -2.20
C ARG A 46 18.24 -5.42 -3.28
N PHE A 47 17.74 -4.56 -4.14
CA PHE A 47 16.86 -4.92 -5.25
C PHE A 47 17.62 -5.16 -6.57
N GLY A 48 18.94 -5.29 -6.50
CA GLY A 48 19.80 -5.58 -7.66
C GLY A 48 19.87 -4.45 -8.67
N GLY A 49 19.69 -3.19 -8.26
CA GLY A 49 19.68 -2.01 -9.11
C GLY A 49 18.54 -1.98 -10.14
N ARG A 50 17.48 -2.77 -9.93
CA ARG A 50 16.36 -2.91 -10.89
C ARG A 50 15.20 -1.97 -10.66
N ILE A 51 15.22 -1.22 -9.56
CA ILE A 51 14.22 -0.23 -9.19
C ILE A 51 14.92 0.91 -8.45
N ARG A 52 14.54 2.14 -8.77
CA ARG A 52 15.02 3.32 -8.06
C ARG A 52 14.36 3.38 -6.69
N VAL A 53 15.12 3.71 -5.66
CA VAL A 53 14.64 3.81 -4.28
C VAL A 53 14.72 5.26 -3.82
N GLU A 54 13.59 5.78 -3.36
CA GLU A 54 13.50 7.09 -2.73
C GLU A 54 12.82 6.98 -1.37
N TYR A 55 13.11 7.94 -0.48
CA TYR A 55 12.53 7.99 0.86
C TYR A 55 11.92 9.35 1.11
N VAL A 56 10.74 9.35 1.72
CA VAL A 56 10.08 10.56 2.22
C VAL A 56 9.67 10.36 3.67
N TYR A 57 9.50 11.46 4.39
CA TYR A 57 9.28 11.39 5.83
C TYR A 57 7.88 11.86 6.19
N GLN A 58 7.15 11.00 6.91
CA GLN A 58 5.85 11.32 7.47
C GLN A 58 6.02 11.72 8.93
N GLU A 59 6.13 13.02 9.18
CA GLU A 59 6.18 13.57 10.53
C GLU A 59 4.89 14.34 10.88
N LEU A 60 4.65 14.57 12.17
CA LEU A 60 3.40 15.20 12.63
C LEU A 60 3.25 16.64 12.14
N ASP A 61 4.35 17.35 11.98
CA ASP A 61 4.42 18.74 11.54
C ASP A 61 4.47 18.92 10.01
N CYS A 62 4.58 17.83 9.24
CA CYS A 62 4.50 17.86 7.78
C CYS A 62 3.07 18.11 7.30
N LEU A 63 2.50 19.26 7.65
CA LEU A 63 1.13 19.64 7.34
C LEU A 63 1.05 20.69 6.24
N PRO A 64 -0.05 20.72 5.46
CA PRO A 64 -0.32 21.83 4.55
C PRO A 64 -0.44 23.15 5.29
N GLU A 65 -0.23 24.24 4.56
CA GLU A 65 -0.42 25.60 5.10
C GLU A 65 -1.82 25.77 5.72
N GLY A 66 -1.86 26.42 6.89
CA GLY A 66 -3.10 26.67 7.63
C GLY A 66 -3.50 25.55 8.60
N PHE A 67 -2.77 24.43 8.63
CA PHE A 67 -3.02 23.36 9.59
C PHE A 67 -1.91 23.31 10.65
N THR A 68 -2.31 22.94 11.87
CA THR A 68 -1.40 22.78 13.00
C THR A 68 -1.60 21.44 13.68
N VAL A 69 -0.55 20.93 14.32
CA VAL A 69 -0.66 19.69 15.10
C VAL A 69 -1.50 19.96 16.34
N PRO A 70 -2.59 19.22 16.58
CA PRO A 70 -3.36 19.33 17.82
C PRO A 70 -2.51 19.04 19.05
N GLU A 71 -2.78 19.76 20.12
CA GLU A 71 -2.09 19.54 21.39
C GLU A 71 -2.22 18.09 21.86
N GLY A 72 -1.13 17.50 22.31
CA GLY A 72 -1.07 16.11 22.81
C GLY A 72 -1.13 15.03 21.72
N ARG A 73 -1.15 15.37 20.43
CA ARG A 73 -1.14 14.35 19.37
C ARG A 73 0.24 13.71 19.27
N VAL A 74 0.29 12.38 19.43
CA VAL A 74 1.51 11.57 19.29
C VAL A 74 1.40 10.53 18.16
N LYS A 75 0.16 10.20 17.76
CA LYS A 75 -0.08 9.21 16.69
C LYS A 75 0.18 9.84 15.32
N PRO A 76 0.83 9.11 14.39
CA PRO A 76 0.98 9.55 13.01
C PRO A 76 -0.38 9.86 12.37
N TRP A 77 -0.34 10.64 11.30
CA TRP A 77 -1.48 10.83 10.42
C TRP A 77 -1.76 9.57 9.61
N GLY A 78 -2.95 9.48 9.03
CA GLY A 78 -3.37 8.33 8.23
C GLY A 78 -2.70 8.23 6.85
N THR A 79 -3.13 7.25 6.06
CA THR A 79 -2.58 6.91 4.74
C THR A 79 -2.62 8.08 3.75
N ASN A 80 -3.68 8.90 3.77
CA ASN A 80 -3.75 10.07 2.88
C ASN A 80 -2.62 11.07 3.13
N HIS A 81 -2.21 11.25 4.37
CA HIS A 81 -1.06 12.10 4.69
C HIS A 81 0.26 11.46 4.23
N ALA A 82 0.39 10.13 4.31
CA ALA A 82 1.54 9.42 3.77
C ALA A 82 1.67 9.63 2.24
N ILE A 83 0.55 9.63 1.52
CA ILE A 83 0.53 9.96 0.08
C ILE A 83 0.91 11.44 -0.14
N LEU A 84 0.38 12.33 0.67
CA LEU A 84 0.61 13.78 0.53
C LEU A 84 2.09 14.15 0.66
N VAL A 85 2.83 13.55 1.60
CA VAL A 85 4.26 13.85 1.77
C VAL A 85 5.13 13.33 0.61
N ALA A 86 4.62 12.42 -0.20
CA ALA A 86 5.31 11.91 -1.39
C ALA A 86 5.10 12.76 -2.66
N ARG A 87 4.25 13.80 -2.62
CA ARG A 87 3.84 14.61 -3.79
C ARG A 87 5.00 15.23 -4.57
N ASP A 88 6.09 15.59 -3.88
CA ASP A 88 7.22 16.29 -4.49
C ASP A 88 8.22 15.33 -5.16
N VAL A 89 8.04 14.03 -4.99
CA VAL A 89 8.89 12.98 -5.59
C VAL A 89 8.13 12.02 -6.50
N VAL A 90 6.79 12.06 -6.49
CA VAL A 90 5.95 11.21 -7.35
C VAL A 90 5.21 12.08 -8.35
N HIS A 91 5.57 11.95 -9.63
CA HIS A 91 5.02 12.75 -10.72
C HIS A 91 4.39 11.88 -11.83
N GLU A 92 4.50 10.57 -11.69
CA GLU A 92 3.94 9.56 -12.59
C GLU A 92 2.67 8.94 -12.00
N PRO A 93 1.84 8.25 -12.81
CA PRO A 93 0.83 7.34 -12.27
C PRO A 93 1.46 6.34 -11.29
N PHE A 94 0.86 6.17 -10.14
CA PHE A 94 1.46 5.41 -9.04
C PHE A 94 0.45 4.50 -8.35
N ALA A 95 0.94 3.47 -7.70
CA ALA A 95 0.20 2.61 -6.79
C ALA A 95 0.64 2.85 -5.33
N VAL A 96 -0.28 2.68 -4.40
CA VAL A 96 -0.03 2.74 -2.95
C VAL A 96 -0.28 1.38 -2.34
N ILE A 97 0.67 0.92 -1.55
CA ILE A 97 0.57 -0.34 -0.80
C ILE A 97 0.99 -0.14 0.65
N ASN A 98 0.52 -0.98 1.54
CA ASN A 98 1.06 -1.08 2.89
C ASN A 98 2.33 -1.95 2.87
N ALA A 99 3.29 -1.61 3.71
CA ALA A 99 4.58 -2.32 3.76
C ALA A 99 4.51 -3.70 4.42
N ASP A 100 3.47 -3.96 5.18
CA ASP A 100 3.24 -5.16 5.98
C ASP A 100 2.16 -6.10 5.41
N ASP A 101 1.58 -5.75 4.26
CA ASP A 101 0.62 -6.59 3.55
C ASP A 101 1.27 -7.33 2.37
N PHE A 102 0.84 -8.58 2.15
CA PHE A 102 1.22 -9.37 0.98
C PHE A 102 0.13 -9.33 -0.09
N TYR A 103 0.45 -8.78 -1.26
CA TYR A 103 -0.51 -8.56 -2.36
C TYR A 103 -0.44 -9.64 -3.45
N GLY A 104 0.76 -10.18 -3.71
CA GLY A 104 1.02 -11.15 -4.77
C GLY A 104 1.19 -10.54 -6.16
N ALA A 105 1.90 -11.27 -7.01
CA ALA A 105 2.33 -10.82 -8.35
C ALA A 105 1.16 -10.40 -9.25
N GLU A 106 0.01 -11.05 -9.14
CA GLU A 106 -1.16 -10.77 -9.97
C GLU A 106 -1.73 -9.37 -9.70
N ALA A 107 -1.78 -8.94 -8.43
CA ALA A 107 -2.24 -7.61 -8.06
C ALA A 107 -1.35 -6.52 -8.67
N PHE A 108 -0.03 -6.69 -8.58
CA PHE A 108 0.93 -5.76 -9.18
C PHE A 108 0.82 -5.71 -10.71
N ARG A 109 0.62 -6.85 -11.36
CA ARG A 109 0.41 -6.91 -12.80
C ARG A 109 -0.86 -6.17 -13.21
N THR A 110 -1.96 -6.45 -12.55
CA THR A 110 -3.28 -5.85 -12.83
C THR A 110 -3.25 -4.32 -12.67
N ILE A 111 -2.70 -3.81 -11.57
CA ILE A 111 -2.64 -2.37 -11.36
C ILE A 111 -1.66 -1.69 -12.33
N ALA A 112 -0.54 -2.34 -12.66
CA ALA A 112 0.42 -1.81 -13.64
C ALA A 112 -0.17 -1.72 -15.04
N GLU A 113 -0.96 -2.70 -15.46
CA GLU A 113 -1.68 -2.68 -16.75
C GLU A 113 -2.66 -1.50 -16.81
N TYR A 114 -3.43 -1.29 -15.76
CA TYR A 114 -4.33 -0.14 -15.67
C TYR A 114 -3.57 1.20 -15.73
N LEU A 115 -2.52 1.36 -14.95
CA LEU A 115 -1.74 2.61 -14.89
C LEU A 115 -1.09 2.94 -16.23
N ARG A 116 -0.61 1.94 -16.99
CA ARG A 116 -0.06 2.15 -18.35
C ARG A 116 -1.10 2.61 -19.36
N GLY A 117 -2.35 2.25 -19.16
CA GLY A 117 -3.47 2.68 -19.99
C GLY A 117 -3.94 4.11 -19.74
N LEU A 118 -3.40 4.79 -18.73
CA LEU A 118 -3.74 6.18 -18.45
C LEU A 118 -3.01 7.11 -19.43
N ASP A 119 -3.76 8.02 -20.01
CA ASP A 119 -3.31 9.02 -20.99
C ASP A 119 -2.81 10.33 -20.33
N GLY A 120 -2.43 10.27 -19.06
CA GLY A 120 -2.06 11.45 -18.26
C GLY A 120 -3.26 12.24 -17.72
N ALA A 121 -4.49 11.77 -17.93
CA ALA A 121 -5.67 12.38 -17.37
C ALA A 121 -5.65 12.29 -15.82
N SER A 122 -5.78 13.42 -15.15
CA SER A 122 -5.88 13.49 -13.70
C SER A 122 -7.26 13.03 -13.20
N GLY A 123 -7.33 12.65 -11.92
CA GLY A 123 -8.60 12.32 -11.27
C GLY A 123 -9.13 10.92 -11.57
N ARG A 124 -8.31 10.02 -12.11
CA ARG A 124 -8.62 8.60 -12.24
C ARG A 124 -8.00 7.81 -11.11
N TYR A 125 -8.83 7.01 -10.46
CA TYR A 125 -8.45 6.15 -9.34
C TYR A 125 -8.86 4.72 -9.64
N CYS A 126 -8.10 3.77 -9.15
CA CYS A 126 -8.46 2.35 -9.20
C CYS A 126 -7.97 1.63 -7.94
N MET A 127 -8.48 0.45 -7.72
CA MET A 127 -8.01 -0.44 -6.67
C MET A 127 -8.09 -1.88 -7.16
N VAL A 128 -7.18 -2.73 -6.70
CA VAL A 128 -7.28 -4.16 -6.89
C VAL A 128 -8.09 -4.74 -5.74
N ALA A 129 -9.26 -5.29 -6.05
CA ALA A 129 -10.12 -5.95 -5.08
C ALA A 129 -9.82 -7.45 -5.05
N TYR A 130 -9.94 -8.05 -3.88
CA TYR A 130 -9.79 -9.48 -3.66
C TYR A 130 -11.14 -10.13 -3.34
N GLU A 131 -11.31 -11.37 -3.73
CA GLU A 131 -12.46 -12.14 -3.28
C GLU A 131 -12.43 -12.29 -1.75
N LEU A 132 -13.48 -11.84 -1.08
CA LEU A 132 -13.57 -11.87 0.38
C LEU A 132 -13.24 -13.26 0.96
N SER A 133 -13.72 -14.31 0.31
CA SER A 133 -13.50 -15.71 0.69
C SER A 133 -12.01 -16.11 0.75
N ARG A 134 -11.15 -15.39 0.05
CA ARG A 134 -9.68 -15.63 0.00
C ARG A 134 -8.88 -14.74 0.95
N THR A 135 -9.55 -13.87 1.68
CA THR A 135 -8.90 -12.94 2.62
C THR A 135 -9.22 -13.23 4.09
N LEU A 136 -9.87 -14.36 4.34
CA LEU A 136 -10.25 -14.79 5.69
C LEU A 136 -9.08 -15.47 6.40
N SER A 137 -9.13 -15.46 7.74
CA SER A 137 -8.18 -16.19 8.59
C SER A 137 -8.80 -17.49 9.10
N GLU A 138 -7.97 -18.51 9.27
CA GLU A 138 -8.35 -19.73 9.99
C GLU A 138 -8.21 -19.56 11.52
N ASN A 139 -7.62 -18.47 11.98
CA ASN A 139 -7.27 -18.21 13.37
C ASN A 139 -8.10 -17.09 14.02
N GLY A 140 -9.32 -16.84 13.53
CA GLY A 140 -10.24 -15.86 14.08
C GLY A 140 -10.82 -14.89 13.06
N THR A 141 -11.54 -13.90 13.55
CA THR A 141 -12.20 -12.88 12.73
C THR A 141 -11.18 -11.92 12.07
N VAL A 142 -11.57 -11.34 10.95
CA VAL A 142 -10.79 -10.33 10.22
C VAL A 142 -11.61 -9.07 9.98
N SER A 143 -10.92 -7.92 9.85
CA SER A 143 -11.54 -6.67 9.40
C SER A 143 -11.24 -6.44 7.92
N ARG A 144 -12.27 -6.11 7.13
CA ARG A 144 -12.15 -5.82 5.68
C ARG A 144 -13.08 -4.71 5.26
N GLY A 145 -12.62 -3.88 4.34
CA GLY A 145 -13.49 -3.00 3.55
C GLY A 145 -14.16 -3.82 2.46
N VAL A 146 -15.42 -4.15 2.65
CA VAL A 146 -16.22 -4.88 1.66
C VAL A 146 -16.72 -3.92 0.60
N CYS A 147 -16.30 -4.14 -0.64
CA CYS A 147 -16.58 -3.26 -1.77
C CYS A 147 -17.83 -3.70 -2.53
N SER A 148 -18.63 -2.74 -2.96
CA SER A 148 -19.71 -2.92 -3.94
C SER A 148 -19.30 -2.29 -5.26
N VAL A 149 -19.55 -2.98 -6.38
CA VAL A 149 -19.23 -2.52 -7.72
C VAL A 149 -20.44 -2.60 -8.64
N ASN A 150 -20.51 -1.71 -9.63
CA ASN A 150 -21.53 -1.77 -10.67
C ASN A 150 -21.12 -2.74 -11.80
N ALA A 151 -21.98 -2.91 -12.81
CA ALA A 151 -21.73 -3.79 -13.95
C ALA A 151 -20.54 -3.33 -14.82
N ALA A 152 -20.10 -2.07 -14.73
CA ALA A 152 -18.94 -1.53 -15.42
C ALA A 152 -17.63 -1.74 -14.64
N GLY A 153 -17.72 -2.23 -13.39
CA GLY A 153 -16.57 -2.41 -12.51
C GLY A 153 -16.23 -1.17 -11.67
N ASP A 154 -17.07 -0.12 -11.69
CA ASP A 154 -16.83 1.05 -10.86
C ASP A 154 -17.22 0.79 -9.40
N LEU A 155 -16.41 1.27 -8.49
CA LEU A 155 -16.69 1.21 -7.05
C LEU A 155 -17.90 2.10 -6.72
N THR A 156 -18.96 1.50 -6.17
CA THR A 156 -20.18 2.21 -5.78
C THR A 156 -20.34 2.37 -4.27
N GLY A 157 -19.61 1.58 -3.50
CA GLY A 157 -19.63 1.65 -2.05
C GLY A 157 -18.54 0.81 -1.42
N MET A 158 -18.20 1.15 -0.19
CA MET A 158 -17.28 0.38 0.65
C MET A 158 -17.76 0.48 2.10
N VAL A 159 -17.89 -0.65 2.76
CA VAL A 159 -18.29 -0.74 4.17
C VAL A 159 -17.24 -1.55 4.91
N GLU A 160 -16.70 -0.99 5.99
CA GLU A 160 -15.81 -1.72 6.87
C GLU A 160 -16.61 -2.67 7.76
N HIS A 161 -16.27 -3.96 7.68
CA HIS A 161 -16.74 -5.02 8.55
C HIS A 161 -15.57 -5.51 9.41
N THR A 162 -15.78 -5.68 10.71
CA THR A 162 -14.68 -5.87 11.67
C THR A 162 -14.62 -7.25 12.30
N GLN A 163 -15.61 -8.10 12.08
CA GLN A 163 -15.71 -9.42 12.69
C GLN A 163 -15.99 -10.54 11.68
N ILE A 164 -15.52 -10.39 10.48
CA ILE A 164 -15.78 -11.34 9.40
C ILE A 164 -15.10 -12.67 9.69
N GLU A 165 -15.88 -13.75 9.63
CA GLU A 165 -15.37 -15.12 9.76
C GLU A 165 -16.09 -16.10 8.83
N ARG A 166 -15.46 -17.26 8.65
CA ARG A 166 -16.06 -18.39 7.93
C ARG A 166 -16.71 -19.32 8.92
N THR A 167 -18.00 -19.56 8.74
CA THR A 167 -18.79 -20.54 9.52
C THR A 167 -19.33 -21.65 8.62
N ALA A 168 -19.98 -22.65 9.22
CA ALA A 168 -20.68 -23.69 8.47
C ALA A 168 -21.86 -23.13 7.64
N ALA A 169 -22.41 -21.98 8.01
CA ALA A 169 -23.49 -21.29 7.29
C ALA A 169 -22.98 -20.36 6.18
N GLY A 170 -21.66 -20.16 6.07
CA GLY A 170 -21.05 -19.25 5.11
C GLY A 170 -20.13 -18.22 5.76
N ILE A 171 -19.89 -17.11 5.05
CA ILE A 171 -19.13 -15.97 5.57
C ILE A 171 -20.12 -15.05 6.27
N VAL A 172 -19.83 -14.69 7.51
CA VAL A 172 -20.65 -13.84 8.38
C VAL A 172 -19.82 -12.71 8.98
N ASP A 173 -20.48 -11.64 9.45
CA ASP A 173 -19.92 -10.51 10.18
C ASP A 173 -20.70 -10.33 11.48
#